data_7f01285e66659db5e09ec343714a6ba1
#
_entry.id   7f01285e66659db5e09ec343714a6ba1
#
_cell.length_a   1.000
_cell.length_b   1.000
_cell.length_c   1.000
_cell.angle_alpha   90.00
_cell.angle_beta   90.00
_cell.angle_gamma   90.00
#
_symmetry.space_group_name_H-M   'P 1'
#
loop_
_entity.id
_entity.type
_entity.pdbx_description
1 polymer ?
#
loop_
_entity_poly.entity_id
_entity_poly.type
_entity_poly.pdbx_seq_one_letter_code
_entity_poly.pdbx_strand_id
1 'polypeptide(L)'
;MSVAELLWDLLGNWQGVEEQSASPFAPAARTRAMTTFKQDLAGTAVLQDYRQVRDDAGEFLAHGVLLADPSGSAPGAVLWWLFDTTAQVPGPARGTWGDGRLTLVRTSPRGSAHHTFALEGGRLADAIDLELGDQPRTPFLRGRYERVSGH
;
A
#
# COMPACT_ATOMS: atom_id res chain seq x y z
N MET A 1 -11.97 -11.24 -15.06
CA MET A 1 -12.16 -10.02 -14.25
C MET A 1 -10.91 -9.17 -14.35
N SER A 2 -11.05 -7.89 -14.68
CA SER A 2 -9.92 -6.95 -14.70
C SER A 2 -9.48 -6.62 -13.27
N VAL A 3 -8.26 -6.09 -13.13
CA VAL A 3 -7.78 -5.67 -11.81
C VAL A 3 -8.62 -4.51 -11.25
N ALA A 4 -9.12 -3.62 -12.11
CA ALA A 4 -10.00 -2.55 -11.66
C ALA A 4 -11.34 -3.08 -11.14
N GLU A 5 -11.90 -4.10 -11.77
CA GLU A 5 -13.11 -4.77 -11.25
C GLU A 5 -12.83 -5.48 -9.94
N LEU A 6 -11.70 -6.16 -9.84
CA LEU A 6 -11.28 -6.86 -8.63
C LEU A 6 -11.16 -5.90 -7.45
N LEU A 7 -10.51 -4.74 -7.66
CA LEU A 7 -10.23 -3.76 -6.61
C LEU A 7 -11.26 -2.63 -6.56
N TRP A 8 -12.45 -2.83 -7.14
CA TRP A 8 -13.48 -1.78 -7.29
C TRP A 8 -13.77 -1.03 -5.99
N ASP A 9 -13.95 -1.73 -4.89
CA ASP A 9 -14.30 -1.12 -3.62
C ASP A 9 -13.15 -0.32 -3.00
N LEU A 10 -11.92 -0.53 -3.47
CA LEU A 10 -10.75 0.20 -3.03
C LEU A 10 -10.57 1.51 -3.79
N LEU A 11 -11.11 1.61 -5.01
CA LEU A 11 -10.92 2.79 -5.86
C LEU A 11 -11.50 4.03 -5.20
N GLY A 12 -10.80 5.17 -5.37
CA GLY A 12 -11.23 6.45 -4.85
C GLY A 12 -10.11 7.19 -4.14
N ASN A 13 -10.49 8.29 -3.50
CA ASN A 13 -9.57 9.14 -2.75
C ASN A 13 -9.79 8.94 -1.25
N TRP A 14 -8.71 8.68 -0.53
CA TRP A 14 -8.72 8.39 0.89
C TRP A 14 -7.81 9.36 1.63
N GLN A 15 -8.26 9.86 2.77
CA GLN A 15 -7.46 10.71 3.65
C GLN A 15 -7.51 10.16 5.06
N GLY A 16 -6.39 10.27 5.76
CA GLY A 16 -6.32 9.76 7.11
C GLY A 16 -5.06 10.15 7.86
N VAL A 17 -4.85 9.43 8.94
CA VAL A 17 -3.72 9.59 9.82
C VAL A 17 -2.98 8.26 9.91
N GLU A 18 -1.66 8.34 9.85
CA GLU A 18 -0.78 7.20 10.01
C GLU A 18 0.10 7.38 11.24
N GLU A 19 0.29 6.29 11.97
CA GLU A 19 1.23 6.21 13.08
C GLU A 19 2.36 5.27 12.69
N GLN A 20 3.59 5.79 12.73
CA GLN A 20 4.79 5.07 12.40
C GLN A 20 5.59 4.81 13.67
N SER A 21 5.95 3.56 13.89
CA SER A 21 6.85 3.19 14.99
C SER A 21 8.29 3.54 14.64
N ALA A 22 9.12 3.77 15.65
CA ALA A 22 10.56 3.92 15.44
C ALA A 22 11.14 2.63 14.82
N SER A 23 12.06 2.81 13.87
CA SER A 23 12.77 1.71 13.23
C SER A 23 14.24 2.12 13.05
N PRO A 24 15.12 1.20 12.61
CA PRO A 24 16.48 1.57 12.25
C PRO A 24 16.58 2.64 11.15
N PHE A 25 15.50 2.88 10.41
CA PHE A 25 15.47 3.77 9.25
C PHE A 25 14.82 5.12 9.55
N ALA A 26 13.96 5.20 10.58
CA ALA A 26 13.21 6.41 10.86
C ALA A 26 12.71 6.44 12.30
N PRO A 27 12.58 7.64 12.90
CA PRO A 27 11.99 7.78 14.22
C PRO A 27 10.47 7.55 14.20
N ALA A 28 9.88 7.35 15.37
CA ALA A 28 8.44 7.30 15.51
C ALA A 28 7.81 8.64 15.06
N ALA A 29 6.67 8.56 14.39
CA ALA A 29 5.99 9.74 13.85
C ALA A 29 4.50 9.50 13.74
N ARG A 30 3.73 10.58 13.84
CA ARG A 30 2.32 10.62 13.48
C ARG A 30 2.16 11.60 12.33
N THR A 31 1.55 11.17 11.23
CA THR A 31 1.49 11.95 10.00
C THR A 31 0.09 11.94 9.42
N ARG A 32 -0.20 12.95 8.62
CA ARG A 32 -1.37 12.94 7.74
C ARG A 32 -0.99 12.26 6.44
N ALA A 33 -1.89 11.50 5.89
CA ALA A 33 -1.64 10.78 4.65
C ALA A 33 -2.85 10.82 3.73
N MET A 34 -2.57 10.72 2.45
CA MET A 34 -3.55 10.60 1.39
C MET A 34 -3.14 9.47 0.47
N THR A 35 -4.10 8.65 0.10
CA THR A 35 -3.87 7.63 -0.92
C THR A 35 -5.04 7.64 -1.90
N THR A 36 -4.72 7.51 -3.17
CA THR A 36 -5.70 7.47 -4.24
C THR A 36 -5.48 6.20 -5.05
N PHE A 37 -6.55 5.45 -5.28
CA PHE A 37 -6.53 4.30 -6.17
C PHE A 37 -7.43 4.62 -7.36
N LYS A 38 -6.87 4.56 -8.57
CA LYS A 38 -7.53 4.96 -9.80
C LYS A 38 -7.31 3.91 -10.88
N GLN A 39 -8.39 3.53 -11.57
CA GLN A 39 -8.22 2.64 -12.72
C GLN A 39 -7.54 3.35 -13.88
N ASP A 40 -6.77 2.63 -14.65
CA ASP A 40 -6.08 3.10 -15.85
C ASP A 40 -5.97 1.96 -16.87
N LEU A 41 -5.56 2.33 -18.09
CA LEU A 41 -5.39 1.36 -19.20
C LEU A 41 -6.63 0.49 -19.40
N ALA A 42 -7.81 1.13 -19.46
CA ALA A 42 -9.09 0.46 -19.62
C ALA A 42 -9.37 -0.62 -18.55
N GLY A 43 -8.92 -0.38 -17.32
CA GLY A 43 -9.14 -1.29 -16.19
C GLY A 43 -8.08 -2.38 -16.03
N THR A 44 -7.09 -2.45 -16.92
CA THR A 44 -6.01 -3.44 -16.79
C THR A 44 -4.99 -3.08 -15.75
N ALA A 45 -4.98 -1.83 -15.28
CA ALA A 45 -4.13 -1.36 -14.20
C ALA A 45 -4.94 -0.56 -13.18
N VAL A 46 -4.46 -0.55 -11.93
CA VAL A 46 -4.89 0.39 -10.91
C VAL A 46 -3.65 1.16 -10.48
N LEU A 47 -3.71 2.48 -10.60
CA LEU A 47 -2.65 3.37 -10.17
C LEU A 47 -2.92 3.81 -8.74
N GLN A 48 -1.86 3.88 -7.96
CA GLN A 48 -1.91 4.37 -6.59
C GLN A 48 -1.04 5.60 -6.48
N ASP A 49 -1.58 6.69 -5.92
CA ASP A 49 -0.81 7.85 -5.49
C ASP A 49 -0.85 7.89 -3.97
N TYR A 50 0.31 8.06 -3.37
CA TYR A 50 0.44 8.13 -1.93
C TYR A 50 1.22 9.37 -1.55
N ARG A 51 0.73 10.08 -0.53
CA ARG A 51 1.38 11.27 0.01
C ARG A 51 1.29 11.25 1.52
N GLN A 52 2.44 11.40 2.17
CA GLN A 52 2.51 11.53 3.62
C GLN A 52 3.12 12.89 3.94
N VAL A 53 2.42 13.67 4.75
CA VAL A 53 2.87 15.00 5.16
C VAL A 53 3.45 14.89 6.57
N ARG A 54 4.73 15.25 6.69
CA ARG A 54 5.46 15.24 7.96
C ARG A 54 5.73 16.68 8.38
N ASP A 55 5.48 16.99 9.64
CA ASP A 55 5.57 18.38 10.13
C ASP A 55 6.98 18.96 10.00
N ASP A 56 8.01 18.15 10.17
CA ASP A 56 9.40 18.59 10.22
C ASP A 56 10.28 18.06 9.08
N ALA A 57 9.81 17.11 8.31
CA ALA A 57 10.61 16.41 7.30
C ALA A 57 10.06 16.55 5.87
N GLY A 58 9.07 17.43 5.66
CA GLY A 58 8.47 17.62 4.34
C GLY A 58 7.50 16.52 3.97
N GLU A 59 7.53 16.11 2.70
CA GLU A 59 6.60 15.14 2.16
C GLU A 59 7.31 13.87 1.72
N PHE A 60 6.68 12.73 1.99
CA PHE A 60 7.03 11.46 1.37
C PHE A 60 5.99 11.17 0.29
N LEU A 61 6.44 10.88 -0.91
CA LEU A 61 5.58 10.61 -2.05
C LEU A 61 5.88 9.22 -2.62
N ALA A 62 4.85 8.53 -3.05
CA ALA A 62 4.99 7.26 -3.74
C ALA A 62 3.93 7.09 -4.81
N HIS A 63 4.27 6.33 -5.85
CA HIS A 63 3.35 5.92 -6.90
C HIS A 63 3.38 4.41 -7.00
N GLY A 64 2.21 3.80 -7.02
CA GLY A 64 2.07 2.36 -7.18
C GLY A 64 1.34 2.01 -8.47
N VAL A 65 1.68 0.84 -9.01
CA VAL A 65 0.96 0.23 -10.12
C VAL A 65 0.57 -1.19 -9.72
N LEU A 66 -0.72 -1.48 -9.79
CA LEU A 66 -1.28 -2.80 -9.52
C LEU A 66 -1.76 -3.43 -10.81
N LEU A 67 -1.33 -4.65 -11.06
CA LEU A 67 -1.76 -5.46 -12.20
C LEU A 67 -2.22 -6.82 -11.69
N ALA A 68 -3.10 -7.48 -12.45
CA ALA A 68 -3.41 -8.88 -12.19
C ALA A 68 -2.14 -9.73 -12.39
N ASP A 69 -1.91 -10.68 -11.50
CA ASP A 69 -0.75 -11.58 -11.63
C ASP A 69 -1.10 -12.73 -12.59
N PRO A 70 -0.51 -12.76 -13.81
CA PRO A 70 -0.83 -13.80 -14.78
C PRO A 70 -0.29 -15.17 -14.38
N SER A 71 0.69 -15.22 -13.49
CA SER A 71 1.26 -16.47 -12.97
C SER A 71 0.62 -16.92 -11.67
N GLY A 72 -0.26 -16.10 -11.08
CA GLY A 72 -0.91 -16.42 -9.82
C GLY A 72 -1.93 -17.53 -9.98
N SER A 73 -1.86 -18.54 -9.14
CA SER A 73 -2.82 -19.65 -9.12
C SER A 73 -4.06 -19.34 -8.28
N ALA A 74 -3.96 -18.36 -7.37
CA ALA A 74 -5.05 -17.98 -6.49
C ALA A 74 -5.96 -16.93 -7.16
N PRO A 75 -7.28 -17.00 -6.96
CA PRO A 75 -8.15 -15.90 -7.33
C PRO A 75 -7.71 -14.62 -6.60
N GLY A 76 -7.73 -13.49 -7.30
CA GLY A 76 -7.34 -12.21 -6.73
C GLY A 76 -5.84 -11.97 -6.62
N ALA A 77 -5.02 -12.80 -7.27
CA ALA A 77 -3.57 -12.59 -7.28
C ALA A 77 -3.19 -11.31 -8.04
N VAL A 78 -2.34 -10.49 -7.45
CA VAL A 78 -1.91 -9.19 -7.99
C VAL A 78 -0.41 -9.01 -7.89
N LEU A 79 0.11 -8.18 -8.79
CA LEU A 79 1.47 -7.66 -8.76
C LEU A 79 1.42 -6.16 -8.45
N TRP A 80 2.39 -5.68 -7.70
CA TRP A 80 2.47 -4.29 -7.28
C TRP A 80 3.88 -3.77 -7.42
N TRP A 81 4.05 -2.67 -8.14
CA TRP A 81 5.29 -1.91 -8.18
C TRP A 81 5.07 -0.61 -7.43
N LEU A 82 5.97 -0.28 -6.51
CA LEU A 82 5.91 0.95 -5.76
C LEU A 82 7.18 1.76 -5.97
N PHE A 83 7.01 2.97 -6.51
CA PHE A 83 8.08 3.94 -6.72
C PHE A 83 7.94 5.04 -5.69
N ASP A 84 9.01 5.40 -5.01
CA ASP A 84 8.94 6.41 -3.96
C ASP A 84 10.12 7.39 -4.04
N THR A 85 10.13 8.34 -3.10
CA THR A 85 11.14 9.41 -3.06
C THR A 85 12.54 8.90 -2.71
N THR A 86 12.73 7.63 -2.38
CA THR A 86 14.07 7.05 -2.18
C THR A 86 14.77 6.77 -3.51
N ALA A 87 14.06 6.90 -4.62
CA ALA A 87 14.57 6.71 -6.00
C ALA A 87 15.17 5.33 -6.26
N GLN A 88 14.75 4.33 -5.50
CA GLN A 88 15.14 2.94 -5.75
C GLN A 88 14.28 2.35 -6.87
N VAL A 89 14.87 1.49 -7.70
CA VAL A 89 14.15 0.76 -8.73
C VAL A 89 13.45 -0.43 -8.09
N PRO A 90 12.12 -0.46 -8.07
CA PRO A 90 11.39 -1.54 -7.41
C PRO A 90 11.34 -2.79 -8.28
N GLY A 91 11.43 -3.94 -7.64
CA GLY A 91 10.90 -5.17 -8.21
C GLY A 91 9.42 -5.32 -7.86
N PRO A 92 8.70 -6.21 -8.54
CA PRO A 92 7.29 -6.43 -8.23
C PRO A 92 7.13 -7.11 -6.88
N ALA A 93 6.21 -6.59 -6.07
CA ALA A 93 5.68 -7.31 -4.92
C ALA A 93 4.49 -8.15 -5.37
N ARG A 94 4.24 -9.24 -4.67
CA ARG A 94 3.13 -10.14 -4.96
C ARG A 94 2.16 -10.15 -3.80
N GLY A 95 0.90 -10.34 -4.11
CA GLY A 95 -0.11 -10.45 -3.09
C GLY A 95 -1.45 -10.87 -3.63
N THR A 96 -2.48 -10.70 -2.80
CA THR A 96 -3.84 -11.11 -3.14
C THR A 96 -4.85 -10.11 -2.60
N TRP A 97 -5.95 -10.01 -3.32
CA TRP A 97 -7.16 -9.36 -2.86
C TRP A 97 -8.21 -10.42 -2.52
N GLY A 98 -8.79 -10.32 -1.35
CA GLY A 98 -9.91 -11.16 -0.95
C GLY A 98 -10.53 -10.65 0.35
N ASP A 99 -11.85 -10.79 0.48
CA ASP A 99 -12.60 -10.41 1.69
C ASP A 99 -12.36 -8.96 2.13
N GLY A 100 -12.27 -8.04 1.15
CA GLY A 100 -12.03 -6.62 1.43
C GLY A 100 -10.63 -6.30 1.87
N ARG A 101 -9.67 -7.19 1.63
CA ARG A 101 -8.28 -7.05 2.09
C ARG A 101 -7.31 -7.29 0.96
N LEU A 102 -6.42 -6.32 0.76
CA LEU A 102 -5.28 -6.43 -0.17
C LEU A 102 -4.03 -6.63 0.67
N THR A 103 -3.35 -7.76 0.50
CA THR A 103 -2.08 -8.06 1.16
C THR A 103 -0.98 -8.19 0.14
N LEU A 104 0.14 -7.51 0.38
CA LEU A 104 1.27 -7.44 -0.52
C LEU A 104 2.57 -7.59 0.26
N VAL A 105 3.54 -8.31 -0.30
CA VAL A 105 4.84 -8.49 0.32
C VAL A 105 5.93 -7.98 -0.61
N ARG A 106 6.69 -7.00 -0.13
CA ARG A 106 7.90 -6.51 -0.81
C ARG A 106 9.11 -7.09 -0.11
N THR A 107 10.04 -7.61 -0.89
CA THR A 107 11.28 -8.16 -0.37
C THR A 107 12.48 -7.34 -0.87
N SER A 108 13.50 -7.25 -0.03
CA SER A 108 14.76 -6.60 -0.33
C SER A 108 15.88 -7.37 0.39
N PRO A 109 17.17 -7.06 0.12
CA PRO A 109 18.25 -7.68 0.88
C PRO A 109 18.18 -7.45 2.40
N ARG A 110 17.43 -6.45 2.85
CA ARG A 110 17.25 -6.13 4.27
C ARG A 110 16.16 -6.95 4.94
N GLY A 111 15.24 -7.54 4.16
CA GLY A 111 14.11 -8.28 4.68
C GLY A 111 12.84 -8.04 3.89
N SER A 112 11.70 -8.13 4.54
CA SER A 112 10.39 -8.01 3.91
C SER A 112 9.54 -6.95 4.58
N ALA A 113 8.73 -6.27 3.77
CA ALA A 113 7.67 -5.38 4.23
C ALA A 113 6.32 -5.98 3.82
N HIS A 114 5.47 -6.21 4.80
CA HIS A 114 4.12 -6.77 4.61
C HIS A 114 3.12 -5.63 4.67
N HIS A 115 2.53 -5.30 3.52
CA HIS A 115 1.53 -4.25 3.38
C HIS A 115 0.14 -4.84 3.37
N THR A 116 -0.77 -4.22 4.10
CA THR A 116 -2.19 -4.60 4.11
C THR A 116 -3.04 -3.36 3.96
N PHE A 117 -4.00 -3.40 3.03
CA PHE A 117 -5.07 -2.42 2.91
C PHE A 117 -6.38 -3.16 3.13
N ALA A 118 -7.12 -2.78 4.17
CA ALA A 118 -8.35 -3.47 4.54
C ALA A 118 -9.53 -2.50 4.59
N LEU A 119 -10.62 -2.87 3.92
CA LEU A 119 -11.87 -2.13 3.98
C LEU A 119 -12.69 -2.63 5.17
N GLU A 120 -13.02 -1.73 6.08
CA GLU A 120 -13.76 -2.04 7.32
C GLU A 120 -14.82 -0.97 7.54
N GLY A 121 -16.10 -1.32 7.35
CA GLY A 121 -17.19 -0.40 7.59
C GLY A 121 -17.15 0.89 6.77
N GLY A 122 -16.71 0.79 5.51
CA GLY A 122 -16.59 1.96 4.61
C GLY A 122 -15.32 2.79 4.84
N ARG A 123 -14.45 2.36 5.76
CA ARG A 123 -13.16 2.97 6.02
C ARG A 123 -12.04 2.10 5.50
N LEU A 124 -10.88 2.68 5.29
CA LEU A 124 -9.68 1.97 4.87
C LEU A 124 -8.68 1.95 6.02
N ALA A 125 -8.23 0.77 6.39
CA ALA A 125 -7.11 0.59 7.30
C ALA A 125 -5.87 0.18 6.51
N ASP A 126 -4.73 0.79 6.82
CA ASP A 126 -3.45 0.54 6.20
C ASP A 126 -2.48 0.03 7.28
N ALA A 127 -1.71 -0.98 6.96
CA ALA A 127 -0.74 -1.55 7.87
C ALA A 127 0.52 -1.97 7.12
N ILE A 128 1.67 -1.68 7.72
CA ILE A 128 2.96 -2.20 7.26
C ILE A 128 3.64 -2.86 8.45
N ASP A 129 4.00 -4.13 8.30
CA ASP A 129 4.85 -4.85 9.23
C ASP A 129 6.21 -5.09 8.58
N LEU A 130 7.28 -4.97 9.35
CA LEU A 130 8.64 -5.21 8.89
C LEU A 130 9.19 -6.49 9.46
N GLU A 131 9.88 -7.23 8.61
CA GLU A 131 10.59 -8.45 8.97
C GLU A 131 12.02 -8.29 8.48
N LEU A 132 12.92 -7.89 9.38
CA LEU A 132 14.29 -7.48 9.05
C LEU A 132 15.28 -8.56 9.56
N GLY A 133 16.03 -9.17 8.63
CA GLY A 133 17.00 -10.19 8.97
C GLY A 133 16.35 -11.34 9.75
N ASP A 134 16.96 -11.72 10.88
CA ASP A 134 16.46 -12.76 11.77
C ASP A 134 15.49 -12.24 12.84
N GLN A 135 15.12 -10.96 12.77
CA GLN A 135 14.21 -10.36 13.72
C GLN A 135 12.78 -10.87 13.49
N PRO A 136 11.96 -10.99 14.54
CA PRO A 136 10.55 -11.29 14.36
C PRO A 136 9.85 -10.13 13.64
N ARG A 137 8.76 -10.46 12.94
CA ARG A 137 7.95 -9.45 12.27
C ARG A 137 7.33 -8.49 13.27
N THR A 138 7.52 -7.19 13.05
CA THR A 138 7.06 -6.14 13.97
C THR A 138 6.22 -5.10 13.24
N PRO A 139 5.21 -4.53 13.92
CA PRO A 139 4.45 -3.42 13.34
C PRO A 139 5.37 -2.21 13.10
N PHE A 140 5.23 -1.61 11.91
CA PHE A 140 5.94 -0.38 11.57
C PHE A 140 4.98 0.79 11.37
N LEU A 141 3.89 0.59 10.63
CA LEU A 141 2.95 1.64 10.30
C LEU A 141 1.52 1.13 10.46
N ARG A 142 0.66 2.01 11.00
CA ARG A 142 -0.79 1.78 11.06
C ARG A 142 -1.49 3.07 10.65
N GLY A 143 -2.41 2.96 9.70
CA GLY A 143 -3.16 4.08 9.19
C GLY A 143 -4.65 3.81 9.19
N ARG A 144 -5.42 4.90 9.30
CA ARG A 144 -6.87 4.88 9.18
C ARG A 144 -7.31 6.02 8.29
N TYR A 145 -8.10 5.69 7.29
CA TYR A 145 -8.52 6.62 6.26
C TYR A 145 -10.03 6.63 6.10
N GLU A 146 -10.53 7.78 5.74
CA GLU A 146 -11.90 7.97 5.30
C GLU A 146 -11.95 8.33 3.83
N ARG A 147 -13.00 7.93 3.15
CA ARG A 147 -13.19 8.25 1.74
C ARG A 147 -13.55 9.73 1.62
N VAL A 148 -12.79 10.45 0.82
CA VAL A 148 -13.02 11.87 0.54
C VAL A 148 -13.91 12.05 -0.68
N SER A 149 -13.71 11.19 -1.70
CA SER A 149 -14.53 11.20 -2.90
C SER A 149 -14.64 9.79 -3.46
N GLY A 150 -15.73 9.54 -4.16
CA GLY A 150 -15.98 8.26 -4.80
C GLY A 150 -15.13 8.04 -6.04
N HIS A 151 -15.30 6.90 -6.62
CA HIS A 151 -14.59 6.45 -7.82
C HIS A 151 -15.46 6.51 -9.08
#